data_3ef1a4403c189cb345f401619a3b24b9
#
_entry.id   3ef1a4403c189cb345f401619a3b24b9
#
_cell.length_a   1.000
_cell.length_b   1.000
_cell.length_c   1.000
_cell.angle_alpha   90.00
_cell.angle_beta   90.00
_cell.angle_gamma   90.00
#
_symmetry.space_group_name_H-M   'P 1'
#
loop_
_entity.id
_entity.type
_entity.pdbx_description
1 polymer ?
#
loop_
_entity_poly.entity_id
_entity_poly.type
_entity_poly.pdbx_seq_one_letter_code
_entity_poly.pdbx_strand_id
1 'polypeptide(L)'
;MKNLLTAALAALLCSCGGANYTITGRYELPPGDSVYLLASDNTVLAAGVVNADTTVSLQGTVTTPALVFLANAKRTNHPAWLFLEPGKIRIEKYDPAFGYVVCGTPLN
;
A
#
# COMPACT_ATOMS: atom_id res chain seq x y z
N MET A 1 -9.07 21.14 19.88
CA MET A 1 -8.86 20.61 19.58
C MET A 1 -8.75 20.33 19.15
N LYS A 2 -8.94 20.61 19.17
CA LYS A 2 -8.68 20.16 18.65
C LYS A 2 -8.47 19.74 18.01
N ASN A 3 -8.36 20.14 18.03
CA ASN A 3 -7.93 19.48 17.22
C ASN A 3 -7.77 19.13 16.53
N LEU A 4 -7.83 19.54 16.68
CA LEU A 4 -7.51 19.01 15.92
C LEU A 4 -7.53 18.78 15.23
N LEU A 5 -7.62 19.15 15.45
CA LEU A 5 -7.43 18.68 14.65
C LEU A 5 -7.32 18.32 13.98
N THR A 6 -7.39 18.70 14.22
CA THR A 6 -7.09 18.03 13.43
C THR A 6 -6.96 17.59 12.62
N ALA A 7 -7.19 17.81 12.76
CA ALA A 7 -6.88 17.05 11.94
C ALA A 7 -6.92 16.77 11.12
N ALA A 8 -7.19 17.02 11.29
CA ALA A 8 -7.04 16.42 10.53
C ALA A 8 -7.07 16.36 9.73
N LEU A 9 -7.14 16.71 9.91
CA LEU A 9 -7.00 16.35 9.13
C LEU A 9 -7.01 16.05 8.31
N ALA A 10 -7.14 16.23 8.41
CA ALA A 10 -6.95 15.58 7.64
C ALA A 10 -7.12 15.37 6.80
N ALA A 11 -7.32 15.61 6.91
CA ALA A 11 -7.34 15.02 6.19
C ALA A 11 -7.67 15.11 5.42
N LEU A 12 -7.70 15.47 5.65
CA LEU A 12 -7.85 15.24 4.96
C LEU A 12 -8.14 15.26 4.19
N LEU A 13 -8.14 15.61 4.24
CA LEU A 13 -8.24 15.30 3.46
C LEU A 13 -8.67 15.18 2.69
N CYS A 14 -8.86 15.53 2.74
CA CYS A 14 -9.16 15.07 2.04
C CYS A 14 -9.46 15.09 1.15
N SER A 15 -9.62 14.89 1.40
CA SER A 15 -9.84 14.72 0.53
C SER A 15 -10.23 14.93 -0.47
N CYS A 16 -10.21 15.46 -0.37
CA CYS A 16 -10.87 15.68 -1.47
C CYS A 16 -10.47 15.06 -2.69
N GLY A 17 -10.68 15.08 -3.54
CA GLY A 17 -10.25 14.25 -4.54
C GLY A 17 -9.85 12.96 -3.95
N GLY A 18 -10.59 12.23 -3.42
CA GLY A 18 -10.25 11.04 -2.70
C GLY A 18 -9.36 10.09 -3.48
N ALA A 19 -8.80 9.14 -2.77
CA ALA A 19 -8.00 8.08 -3.35
C ALA A 19 -8.83 7.27 -4.36
N ASN A 20 -8.21 6.87 -5.46
CA ASN A 20 -8.88 5.99 -6.39
C ASN A 20 -8.36 4.56 -6.35
N TYR A 21 -7.36 4.28 -5.51
CA TYR A 21 -6.93 2.90 -5.27
C TYR A 21 -6.75 2.67 -3.77
N THR A 22 -6.93 1.42 -3.36
CA THR A 22 -6.53 0.95 -2.05
C THR A 22 -5.77 -0.36 -2.22
N ILE A 23 -4.76 -0.56 -1.37
CA ILE A 23 -4.01 -1.81 -1.30
C ILE A 23 -4.14 -2.32 0.12
N THR A 24 -4.73 -3.50 0.28
CA THR A 24 -4.93 -4.10 1.59
C THR A 24 -4.49 -5.56 1.57
N GLY A 25 -4.24 -6.11 2.73
CA GLY A 25 -3.98 -7.53 2.85
C GLY A 25 -2.79 -7.85 3.73
N ARG A 26 -2.34 -9.10 3.63
CA ARG A 26 -1.24 -9.58 4.44
C ARG A 26 0.10 -9.27 3.83
N TYR A 27 1.00 -8.77 4.66
CA TYR A 27 2.37 -8.57 4.27
C TYR A 27 3.26 -9.09 5.41
N GLU A 28 4.20 -9.95 5.07
CA GLU A 28 4.92 -10.72 6.08
C GLU A 28 6.03 -9.91 6.74
N LEU A 29 5.61 -9.00 7.59
CA LEU A 29 6.48 -8.16 8.41
C LEU A 29 5.94 -8.09 9.82
N PRO A 30 6.80 -7.83 10.81
CA PRO A 30 6.35 -7.61 12.18
C PRO A 30 5.42 -6.39 12.27
N PRO A 31 4.41 -6.44 13.14
CA PRO A 31 3.59 -5.26 13.39
C PRO A 31 4.45 -4.06 13.77
N GLY A 32 4.08 -2.90 13.26
CA GLY A 32 4.81 -1.66 13.51
C GLY A 32 5.87 -1.30 12.47
N ASP A 33 6.26 -2.25 11.61
CA ASP A 33 7.22 -1.96 10.55
C ASP A 33 6.64 -1.02 9.51
N SER A 34 7.48 -0.18 8.96
CA SER A 34 7.07 0.74 7.88
C SER A 34 7.11 0.04 6.55
N VAL A 35 6.08 0.29 5.74
CA VAL A 35 5.93 -0.27 4.40
C VAL A 35 5.78 0.87 3.42
N TYR A 36 6.46 0.76 2.28
CA TYR A 36 6.41 1.78 1.24
C TYR A 36 5.95 1.17 -0.08
N LEU A 37 5.12 1.90 -0.79
CA LEU A 37 4.80 1.60 -2.18
C LEU A 37 5.74 2.39 -3.06
N LEU A 38 6.49 1.70 -3.90
CA LEU A 38 7.58 2.30 -4.66
C LEU A 38 7.35 2.09 -6.15
N ALA A 39 7.62 3.14 -6.92
CA ALA A 39 7.70 3.03 -8.37
C ALA A 39 8.98 2.30 -8.76
N SER A 40 9.08 1.92 -10.03
CA SER A 40 10.25 1.19 -10.53
C SER A 40 11.56 1.95 -10.32
N ASP A 41 11.51 3.27 -10.27
CA ASP A 41 12.68 4.12 -10.02
C ASP A 41 12.92 4.41 -8.53
N ASN A 42 12.20 3.69 -7.64
CA ASN A 42 12.27 3.84 -6.20
C ASN A 42 11.62 5.12 -5.65
N THR A 43 10.82 5.82 -6.44
CA THR A 43 10.03 6.93 -5.93
C THR A 43 8.95 6.40 -4.98
N VAL A 44 8.84 7.00 -3.80
CA VAL A 44 7.82 6.62 -2.82
C VAL A 44 6.47 7.18 -3.24
N LEU A 45 5.50 6.30 -3.46
CA LEU A 45 4.16 6.69 -3.88
C LEU A 45 3.18 6.73 -2.71
N ALA A 46 3.39 5.87 -1.72
CA ALA A 46 2.55 5.81 -0.53
C ALA A 46 3.32 5.11 0.58
N ALA A 47 2.88 5.29 1.81
CA ALA A 47 3.52 4.69 2.96
C ALA A 47 2.48 4.29 4.00
N GLY A 48 2.81 3.29 4.77
CA GLY A 48 1.95 2.80 5.84
C GLY A 48 2.73 2.01 6.85
N VAL A 49 2.00 1.44 7.81
CA VAL A 49 2.59 0.66 8.90
C VAL A 49 1.85 -0.66 8.98
N VAL A 50 2.59 -1.73 9.27
CA VAL A 50 1.99 -3.05 9.46
C VAL A 50 1.17 -3.05 10.73
N ASN A 51 -0.09 -3.44 10.62
CA ASN A 51 -1.03 -3.48 11.74
C ASN A 51 -0.72 -4.66 12.66
N ALA A 52 -1.38 -4.68 13.83
CA ALA A 52 -1.17 -5.73 14.83
C ALA A 52 -1.47 -7.13 14.29
N ASP A 53 -2.38 -7.24 13.32
CA ASP A 53 -2.75 -8.52 12.70
C ASP A 53 -1.92 -8.85 11.46
N THR A 54 -0.80 -8.18 11.25
CA THR A 54 0.12 -8.33 10.11
C THR A 54 -0.49 -7.95 8.76
N THR A 55 -1.52 -7.12 8.78
CA THR A 55 -2.10 -6.57 7.54
C THR A 55 -1.58 -5.16 7.29
N VAL A 56 -1.65 -4.75 6.03
CA VAL A 56 -1.31 -3.39 5.63
C VAL A 56 -2.50 -2.78 4.91
N SER A 57 -2.56 -1.45 4.92
CA SER A 57 -3.58 -0.70 4.19
C SER A 57 -2.95 0.57 3.67
N LEU A 58 -2.93 0.73 2.36
CA LEU A 58 -2.39 1.90 1.68
C LEU A 58 -3.42 2.43 0.72
N GLN A 59 -3.39 3.72 0.47
CA GLN A 59 -4.30 4.33 -0.50
C GLN A 59 -3.64 5.52 -1.16
N GLY A 60 -4.13 5.88 -2.31
CA GLY A 60 -3.61 7.02 -3.06
C GLY A 60 -4.34 7.18 -4.38
N THR A 61 -3.72 7.93 -5.28
CA THR A 61 -4.29 8.24 -6.57
C THR A 61 -3.34 7.84 -7.68
N VAL A 62 -3.88 7.20 -8.70
CA VAL A 62 -3.12 6.81 -9.89
C VAL A 62 -3.92 7.20 -11.12
N THR A 63 -3.25 7.73 -12.14
CA THR A 63 -3.90 8.10 -13.40
C THR A 63 -3.61 7.10 -14.51
N THR A 64 -2.40 6.58 -14.55
CA THR A 64 -1.98 5.59 -15.56
C THR A 64 -1.49 4.34 -14.86
N PRO A 65 -1.95 3.15 -15.24
CA PRO A 65 -1.47 1.92 -14.62
C PRO A 65 0.05 1.81 -14.70
N ALA A 66 0.65 1.32 -13.65
CA ALA A 66 2.11 1.20 -13.55
C ALA A 66 2.49 -0.02 -12.72
N LEU A 67 3.64 -0.60 -13.03
CA LEU A 67 4.20 -1.68 -12.23
C LEU A 67 4.93 -1.07 -11.03
N VAL A 68 4.54 -1.45 -9.84
CA VAL A 68 5.09 -0.92 -8.59
C VAL A 68 5.36 -2.08 -7.64
N PHE A 69 5.98 -1.79 -6.51
CA PHE A 69 6.22 -2.83 -5.50
C PHE A 69 6.13 -2.27 -4.09
N LEU A 70 5.73 -3.16 -3.18
CA LEU A 70 5.78 -2.88 -1.74
C LEU A 70 7.09 -3.39 -1.18
N ALA A 71 7.69 -2.63 -0.27
CA ALA A 71 8.90 -3.03 0.42
C ALA A 71 8.94 -2.35 1.79
N ASN A 72 9.65 -2.96 2.72
CA ASN A 72 9.91 -2.31 4.01
C ASN A 72 11.12 -1.38 3.90
N ALA A 73 11.28 -0.51 4.89
CA ALA A 73 12.34 0.50 4.86
C ALA A 73 13.73 -0.12 4.71
N LYS A 74 13.96 -1.27 5.35
CA LYS A 74 15.26 -1.92 5.34
C LYS A 74 15.48 -2.83 4.15
N ARG A 75 14.45 -3.02 3.33
CA ARG A 75 14.50 -3.93 2.18
C ARG A 75 14.89 -5.36 2.57
N THR A 76 14.48 -5.79 3.76
CA THR A 76 14.84 -7.11 4.29
C THR A 76 13.80 -8.18 3.98
N ASN A 77 12.64 -7.77 3.45
CA ASN A 77 11.59 -8.70 3.08
C ASN A 77 11.46 -8.76 1.55
N HIS A 78 10.81 -9.81 1.06
CA HIS A 78 10.53 -9.93 -0.36
C HIS A 78 9.59 -8.82 -0.80
N PRO A 79 9.87 -8.16 -1.92
CA PRO A 79 8.94 -7.14 -2.43
C PRO A 79 7.68 -7.79 -2.95
N ALA A 80 6.57 -7.09 -2.81
CA ALA A 80 5.29 -7.52 -3.38
C ALA A 80 5.05 -6.69 -4.64
N TRP A 81 5.26 -7.30 -5.80
CA TRP A 81 5.05 -6.64 -7.08
C TRP A 81 3.59 -6.66 -7.46
N LEU A 82 3.10 -5.54 -7.96
CA LEU A 82 1.70 -5.43 -8.38
C LEU A 82 1.56 -4.36 -9.46
N PHE A 83 0.42 -4.40 -10.17
CA PHE A 83 0.06 -3.33 -11.08
C PHE A 83 -0.83 -2.34 -10.35
N LEU A 84 -0.38 -1.08 -10.26
CA LEU A 84 -1.14 -0.03 -9.62
C LEU A 84 -2.15 0.50 -10.62
N GLU A 85 -3.43 0.38 -10.29
CA GLU A 85 -4.54 0.85 -11.11
C GLU A 85 -5.71 1.16 -10.18
N PRO A 86 -6.71 1.92 -10.63
CA PRO A 86 -7.86 2.22 -9.79
C PRO A 86 -8.57 0.97 -9.33
N GLY A 87 -9.02 0.96 -8.10
CA GLY A 87 -9.77 -0.15 -7.53
C GLY A 87 -9.21 -0.62 -6.20
N LYS A 88 -9.70 -1.79 -5.78
CA LYS A 88 -9.30 -2.39 -4.51
C LYS A 88 -8.37 -3.56 -4.79
N ILE A 89 -7.10 -3.34 -4.55
CA ILE A 89 -6.05 -4.32 -4.76
C ILE A 89 -5.84 -5.07 -3.44
N ARG A 90 -5.77 -6.40 -3.52
CA ARG A 90 -5.64 -7.24 -2.33
C ARG A 90 -4.41 -8.12 -2.41
N ILE A 91 -3.61 -8.14 -1.35
CA ILE A 91 -2.52 -9.08 -1.19
C ILE A 91 -3.05 -10.22 -0.35
N GLU A 92 -3.14 -11.43 -0.93
CA GLU A 92 -3.77 -12.54 -0.23
C GLU A 92 -2.81 -13.35 0.61
N LYS A 93 -1.63 -13.64 0.07
CA LYS A 93 -0.66 -14.46 0.78
C LYS A 93 0.69 -14.37 0.10
N TYR A 94 1.70 -14.85 0.79
CA TYR A 94 3.01 -15.08 0.23
C TYR A 94 3.16 -16.55 -0.17
N ASP A 95 3.55 -16.76 -1.42
CA ASP A 95 3.81 -18.12 -1.93
C ASP A 95 5.32 -18.23 -2.20
N PRO A 96 6.02 -19.19 -1.56
CA PRO A 96 7.46 -19.31 -1.76
C PRO A 96 7.89 -19.57 -3.20
N ALA A 97 7.01 -20.12 -4.03
CA ALA A 97 7.32 -20.40 -5.43
C ALA A 97 7.10 -19.19 -6.33
N PHE A 98 6.10 -18.37 -6.03
CA PHE A 98 5.67 -17.30 -6.93
C PHE A 98 5.74 -15.89 -6.33
N GLY A 99 6.00 -15.78 -5.02
CA GLY A 99 5.98 -14.50 -4.34
C GLY A 99 4.59 -14.18 -3.82
N TYR A 100 4.29 -12.89 -3.66
CA TYR A 100 2.99 -12.49 -3.14
C TYR A 100 1.90 -12.67 -4.20
N VAL A 101 0.78 -13.22 -3.77
CA VAL A 101 -0.41 -13.38 -4.62
C VAL A 101 -1.25 -12.12 -4.46
N VAL A 102 -1.45 -11.42 -5.57
CA VAL A 102 -2.16 -10.14 -5.61
C VAL A 102 -3.37 -10.28 -6.52
N CYS A 103 -4.51 -9.72 -6.10
CA CYS A 103 -5.74 -9.83 -6.88
C CYS A 103 -6.63 -8.61 -6.61
N GLY A 104 -7.81 -8.59 -7.23
CA GLY A 104 -8.85 -7.61 -6.95
C GLY A 104 -9.11 -6.60 -8.05
N THR A 105 -8.19 -6.43 -9.00
CA THR A 105 -8.37 -5.54 -10.15
C THR A 105 -7.97 -6.27 -11.43
N PRO A 106 -8.35 -5.74 -12.62
CA PRO A 106 -8.11 -6.45 -13.88
C PRO A 106 -6.66 -6.85 -14.16
N LEU A 107 -5.69 -6.03 -13.76
CA LEU A 107 -4.28 -6.33 -14.00
C LEU A 107 -3.64 -7.17 -12.89
N ASN A 108 -4.35 -7.33 -11.80
CA ASN A 108 -3.83 -8.10 -10.66
C ASN A 108 -4.57 -9.40 -10.43
#